data_d2c07b8b374972d08762efce349333b8
#
_entry.id   d2c07b8b374972d08762efce349333b8
#
_cell.length_a   1.000
_cell.length_b   1.000
_cell.length_c   1.000
_cell.angle_alpha   90.00
_cell.angle_beta   90.00
_cell.angle_gamma   90.00
#
_symmetry.space_group_name_H-M   'P 1'
#
loop_
_entity.id
_entity.type
_entity.pdbx_description
1 polymer ?
#
loop_
_entity_poly.entity_id
_entity_poly.type
_entity_poly.pdbx_seq_one_letter_code
_entity_poly.pdbx_strand_id
1 'polypeptide(L)'
;MVRNFVKSTIRASLNSDAFPWKVVRSLRSGTIVLGYHGVAADESITDPWIQRSQTPLSEFRSHLEFIGKHFEVVSADQCLENPSAKRQVHLTFDDGYTGFAEHAVPAMSEFGFPASVYVVSEALSNQSKLPPFT
;
A
#
# COMPACT_ATOMS: atom_id res chain seq x y z
N MET A 1 -6.12 1.13 30.72
CA MET A 1 -6.24 2.47 30.08
C MET A 1 -5.97 2.30 28.59
N VAL A 2 -7.04 2.07 27.80
CA VAL A 2 -6.95 1.78 26.36
C VAL A 2 -6.73 3.11 25.66
N ARG A 3 -5.51 3.35 25.15
CA ARG A 3 -5.21 4.54 24.34
C ARG A 3 -5.86 4.39 22.97
N ASN A 4 -6.68 5.36 22.62
CA ASN A 4 -7.42 5.44 21.37
C ASN A 4 -6.52 5.22 20.15
N PHE A 5 -6.75 4.10 19.46
CA PHE A 5 -6.22 3.83 18.15
C PHE A 5 -7.01 4.67 17.16
N VAL A 6 -6.49 5.79 16.75
CA VAL A 6 -7.11 6.57 15.66
C VAL A 6 -6.78 5.88 14.36
N LYS A 7 -7.69 5.02 13.90
CA LYS A 7 -7.68 4.50 12.54
C LYS A 7 -8.14 5.61 11.60
N SER A 8 -7.24 6.40 11.05
CA SER A 8 -7.54 7.20 9.88
C SER A 8 -7.21 6.39 8.63
N THR A 9 -8.20 5.68 8.11
CA THR A 9 -8.09 5.12 6.76
C THR A 9 -8.20 6.27 5.77
N ILE A 10 -7.07 6.75 5.29
CA ILE A 10 -7.04 7.74 4.21
C ILE A 10 -7.07 6.94 2.92
N ARG A 11 -8.23 6.88 2.31
CA ARG A 11 -8.38 6.45 0.92
C ARG A 11 -7.92 7.61 0.04
N ALA A 12 -6.62 7.72 -0.17
CA ALA A 12 -6.08 8.67 -1.12
C ALA A 12 -6.30 8.10 -2.53
N SER A 13 -7.24 8.70 -3.24
CA SER A 13 -7.19 8.70 -4.70
C SER A 13 -5.98 9.55 -5.06
N LEU A 14 -4.86 8.91 -5.35
CA LEU A 14 -3.56 9.55 -5.56
C LEU A 14 -3.41 10.13 -6.97
N ASN A 15 -4.52 10.51 -7.59
CA ASN A 15 -4.53 11.21 -8.88
C ASN A 15 -4.46 12.72 -8.67
N SER A 16 -3.40 13.23 -8.09
CA SER A 16 -2.97 14.62 -8.24
C SER A 16 -1.73 14.91 -7.41
N ASP A 17 -0.95 15.89 -7.78
CA ASP A 17 0.24 16.46 -7.13
C ASP A 17 0.10 16.90 -5.66
N ALA A 18 -0.98 16.50 -5.02
CA ALA A 18 -1.32 16.74 -3.64
C ALA A 18 -1.46 15.44 -2.86
N PHE A 19 -0.40 14.61 -2.83
CA PHE A 19 -0.27 13.71 -1.69
C PHE A 19 -0.47 14.58 -0.44
N PRO A 20 -1.33 14.19 0.53
CA PRO A 20 -1.75 15.11 1.58
C PRO A 20 -0.60 15.43 2.54
N TRP A 21 0.34 16.22 2.07
CA TRP A 21 1.47 16.77 2.85
C TRP A 21 1.04 17.32 4.21
N LYS A 22 -0.20 17.83 4.28
CA LYS A 22 -0.78 18.33 5.53
C LYS A 22 -1.00 17.18 6.53
N VAL A 23 -1.43 16.01 6.06
CA VAL A 23 -1.62 14.83 6.92
C VAL A 23 -0.27 14.29 7.38
N VAL A 24 0.68 14.16 6.46
CA VAL A 24 2.05 13.71 6.79
C VAL A 24 2.72 14.64 7.80
N ARG A 25 2.54 15.96 7.65
CA ARG A 25 3.09 16.95 8.58
C ARG A 25 2.40 16.96 9.95
N SER A 26 1.12 16.60 10.00
CA SER A 26 0.37 16.55 11.26
C SER A 26 0.71 15.33 12.13
N LEU A 27 1.21 14.26 11.51
CA LEU A 27 1.62 13.04 12.21
C LEU A 27 3.01 13.24 12.81
N ARG A 28 3.05 13.46 14.11
CA ARG A 28 4.32 13.56 14.86
C ARG A 28 4.87 12.18 15.23
N SER A 29 3.99 11.21 15.46
CA SER A 29 4.32 9.83 15.80
C SER A 29 3.14 8.91 15.47
N GLY A 30 3.38 7.60 15.42
CA GLY A 30 2.36 6.58 15.16
C GLY A 30 2.53 5.89 13.81
N THR A 31 1.68 4.91 13.56
CA THR A 31 1.71 4.09 12.36
C THR A 31 0.55 4.43 11.43
N ILE A 32 0.88 4.65 10.16
CA ILE A 32 -0.09 4.77 9.06
C ILE A 32 -0.15 3.41 8.36
N VAL A 33 -1.34 2.93 8.06
CA VAL A 33 -1.54 1.80 7.16
C VAL A 33 -1.93 2.36 5.80
N LEU A 34 -1.10 2.09 4.78
CA LEU A 34 -1.38 2.44 3.39
C LEU A 34 -1.85 1.21 2.64
N GLY A 35 -3.10 1.26 2.14
CA GLY A 35 -3.71 0.18 1.36
C GLY A 35 -3.61 0.44 -0.13
N TYR A 36 -3.13 -0.56 -0.86
CA TYR A 36 -3.18 -0.67 -2.31
C TYR A 36 -4.05 -1.87 -2.69
N HIS A 37 -4.56 -1.90 -3.92
CA HIS A 37 -5.15 -3.12 -4.47
C HIS A 37 -4.14 -3.80 -5.39
N GLY A 38 -3.69 -3.12 -6.43
CA GLY A 38 -2.69 -3.66 -7.32
C GLY A 38 -1.74 -2.61 -7.86
N VAL A 39 -0.67 -3.09 -8.49
CA VAL A 39 0.28 -2.28 -9.25
C VAL A 39 0.35 -2.86 -10.65
N ALA A 40 0.25 -2.02 -11.68
CA ALA A 40 0.28 -2.46 -13.06
C ALA A 40 1.33 -1.68 -13.86
N ALA A 41 1.83 -2.26 -14.95
CA ALA A 41 2.67 -1.53 -15.89
C ALA A 41 1.93 -0.29 -16.40
N ASP A 42 2.64 0.83 -16.57
CA ASP A 42 2.03 2.13 -16.89
C ASP A 42 1.18 2.07 -18.17
N GLU A 43 1.64 1.34 -19.17
CA GLU A 43 0.94 1.14 -20.45
C GLU A 43 -0.32 0.27 -20.37
N SER A 44 -0.47 -0.50 -19.30
CA SER A 44 -1.63 -1.40 -19.12
C SER A 44 -2.85 -0.67 -18.57
N ILE A 45 -2.68 0.55 -18.06
CA ILE A 45 -3.75 1.31 -17.41
C ILE A 45 -4.46 2.19 -18.45
N THR A 46 -5.24 1.56 -19.30
CA THR A 46 -6.00 2.25 -20.36
C THR A 46 -7.47 2.49 -20.02
N ASP A 47 -8.03 1.71 -19.10
CA ASP A 47 -9.43 1.76 -18.69
C ASP A 47 -9.61 2.54 -17.39
N PRO A 48 -10.57 3.50 -17.30
CA PRO A 48 -10.86 4.25 -16.08
C PRO A 48 -11.27 3.39 -14.87
N TRP A 49 -11.81 2.20 -15.12
CA TRP A 49 -12.17 1.23 -14.08
C TRP A 49 -10.92 0.61 -13.46
N ILE A 50 -9.96 0.24 -14.31
CA ILE A 50 -8.67 -0.31 -13.89
C ILE A 50 -7.90 0.74 -13.10
N GLN A 51 -7.90 2.00 -13.52
CA GLN A 51 -7.27 3.12 -12.82
C GLN A 51 -7.72 3.30 -11.37
N ARG A 52 -8.92 2.83 -11.02
CA ARG A 52 -9.43 2.95 -9.64
C ARG A 52 -8.88 1.91 -8.68
N SER A 53 -8.43 0.78 -9.19
CA SER A 53 -7.93 -0.36 -8.41
C SER A 53 -6.44 -0.64 -8.61
N GLN A 54 -5.85 -0.11 -9.68
CA GLN A 54 -4.45 -0.34 -10.03
C GLN A 54 -3.66 0.97 -9.95
N THR A 55 -2.51 0.93 -9.32
CA THR A 55 -1.56 2.05 -9.29
C THR A 55 -0.51 1.84 -10.39
N PRO A 56 -0.22 2.85 -11.25
CA PRO A 56 0.87 2.76 -12.19
C PRO A 56 2.20 2.46 -11.50
N LEU A 57 3.04 1.62 -12.10
CA LEU A 57 4.31 1.23 -11.50
C LEU A 57 5.23 2.43 -11.26
N SER A 58 5.25 3.40 -12.17
CA SER A 58 6.04 4.62 -12.00
C SER A 58 5.56 5.46 -10.82
N GLU A 59 4.24 5.57 -10.64
CA GLU A 59 3.64 6.27 -9.51
C GLU A 59 3.92 5.53 -8.20
N PHE A 60 3.77 4.20 -8.20
CA PHE A 60 4.07 3.37 -7.03
C PHE A 60 5.54 3.51 -6.59
N ARG A 61 6.49 3.53 -7.52
CA ARG A 61 7.90 3.78 -7.22
C ARG A 61 8.13 5.15 -6.58
N SER A 62 7.48 6.18 -7.09
CA SER A 62 7.53 7.53 -6.51
C SER A 62 6.98 7.57 -5.07
N HIS A 63 5.92 6.77 -4.80
CA HIS A 63 5.41 6.60 -3.43
C HIS A 63 6.44 5.92 -2.52
N LEU A 64 7.09 4.85 -2.98
CA LEU A 64 8.12 4.15 -2.20
C LEU A 64 9.31 5.05 -1.86
N GLU A 65 9.79 5.82 -2.83
CA GLU A 65 10.85 6.82 -2.60
C GLU A 65 10.45 7.85 -1.54
N PHE A 66 9.24 8.36 -1.64
CA PHE A 66 8.72 9.32 -0.67
C PHE A 66 8.60 8.70 0.72
N ILE A 67 8.02 7.51 0.80
CA ILE A 67 7.85 6.78 2.06
C ILE A 67 9.21 6.54 2.71
N GLY A 68 10.19 6.05 1.96
CA GLY A 68 11.53 5.78 2.47
C GLY A 68 12.27 7.02 2.99
N LYS A 69 11.97 8.20 2.46
CA LYS A 69 12.56 9.47 2.93
C LYS A 69 11.95 9.98 4.23
N HIS A 70 10.69 9.63 4.52
CA HIS A 70 9.92 10.30 5.57
C HIS A 70 9.41 9.38 6.68
N PHE A 71 9.41 8.08 6.46
CA PHE A 71 8.84 7.08 7.35
C PHE A 71 9.76 5.88 7.54
N GLU A 72 9.59 5.20 8.66
CA GLU A 72 10.09 3.85 8.87
C GLU A 72 9.03 2.86 8.38
N VAL A 73 9.37 2.05 7.38
CA VAL A 73 8.45 1.02 6.87
C VAL A 73 8.57 -0.21 7.75
N VAL A 74 7.44 -0.67 8.27
CA VAL A 74 7.37 -1.73 9.27
C VAL A 74 6.44 -2.86 8.84
N SER A 75 6.71 -4.08 9.33
CA SER A 75 5.82 -5.22 9.18
C SER A 75 4.58 -5.09 10.08
N ALA A 76 3.57 -5.93 9.87
CA ALA A 76 2.38 -5.98 10.71
C ALA A 76 2.74 -6.25 12.20
N ASP A 77 3.65 -7.19 12.45
CA ASP A 77 4.08 -7.55 13.81
C ASP A 77 4.77 -6.38 14.49
N GLN A 78 5.65 -5.67 13.79
CA GLN A 78 6.32 -4.48 14.31
C GLN A 78 5.34 -3.35 14.62
N CYS A 79 4.26 -3.20 13.86
CA CYS A 79 3.19 -2.24 14.17
C CYS A 79 2.52 -2.51 15.51
N LEU A 80 2.36 -3.78 15.86
CA LEU A 80 1.67 -4.20 17.08
C LEU A 80 2.58 -4.16 18.30
N GLU A 81 3.85 -4.53 18.15
CA GLU A 81 4.82 -4.66 19.24
C GLU A 81 5.42 -3.31 19.66
N ASN A 82 5.63 -2.40 18.73
CA ASN A 82 6.30 -1.13 18.98
C ASN A 82 5.56 0.07 18.39
N PRO A 83 4.56 0.63 19.09
CA PRO A 83 4.06 1.95 18.73
C PRO A 83 5.17 2.99 18.98
N SER A 84 6.04 3.14 18.00
CA SER A 84 7.25 3.95 18.07
C SER A 84 6.94 5.45 18.20
N ALA A 85 7.88 6.18 18.79
CA ALA A 85 7.94 7.64 18.72
C ALA A 85 8.24 8.14 17.28
N LYS A 86 8.65 7.27 16.38
CA LYS A 86 8.91 7.56 14.97
C LYS A 86 7.61 7.49 14.14
N ARG A 87 7.63 8.11 12.98
CA ARG A 87 6.57 7.97 11.98
C ARG A 87 6.75 6.64 11.26
N GLN A 88 5.78 5.76 11.38
CA GLN A 88 5.81 4.44 10.75
C GLN A 88 4.76 4.33 9.66
N VAL A 89 5.06 3.52 8.65
CA VAL A 89 4.12 3.11 7.60
C VAL A 89 4.13 1.61 7.51
N HIS A 90 2.94 1.02 7.46
CA HIS A 90 2.73 -0.38 7.07
C HIS A 90 2.02 -0.42 5.72
N LEU A 91 2.61 -1.14 4.77
CA LEU A 91 2.05 -1.31 3.43
C LEU A 91 1.14 -2.53 3.40
N THR A 92 -0.04 -2.38 2.82
CA THR A 92 -0.99 -3.49 2.64
C THR A 92 -1.49 -3.54 1.20
N PHE A 93 -1.78 -4.74 0.73
CA PHE A 93 -2.36 -5.00 -0.58
C PHE A 93 -3.60 -5.87 -0.42
N ASP A 94 -4.68 -5.47 -1.05
CA ASP A 94 -5.95 -6.19 -1.01
C ASP A 94 -6.13 -7.05 -2.27
N ASP A 95 -6.98 -8.08 -2.15
CA ASP A 95 -7.47 -8.97 -3.20
C ASP A 95 -6.44 -9.96 -3.81
N GLY A 96 -5.15 -9.73 -3.66
CA GLY A 96 -4.12 -10.64 -4.19
C GLY A 96 -4.00 -10.64 -5.71
N TYR A 97 -4.12 -9.46 -6.37
CA TYR A 97 -3.90 -9.33 -7.81
C TYR A 97 -2.50 -9.76 -8.23
N THR A 98 -2.36 -10.29 -9.46
CA THR A 98 -1.06 -10.72 -10.02
C THR A 98 -0.03 -9.61 -10.03
N GLY A 99 -0.44 -8.37 -10.29
CA GLY A 99 0.43 -7.19 -10.26
C GLY A 99 1.11 -6.93 -8.91
N PHE A 100 0.58 -7.49 -7.81
CA PHE A 100 1.32 -7.49 -6.54
C PHE A 100 2.64 -8.27 -6.66
N ALA A 101 2.59 -9.51 -7.18
CA ALA A 101 3.76 -10.35 -7.32
C ALA A 101 4.69 -9.87 -8.46
N GLU A 102 4.12 -9.42 -9.57
CA GLU A 102 4.86 -9.09 -10.78
C GLU A 102 5.52 -7.71 -10.74
N HIS A 103 4.90 -6.75 -10.05
CA HIS A 103 5.33 -5.35 -10.05
C HIS A 103 5.63 -4.80 -8.65
N ALA A 104 4.72 -5.01 -7.69
CA ALA A 104 4.88 -4.41 -6.37
C ALA A 104 6.02 -5.06 -5.57
N VAL A 105 6.10 -6.38 -5.54
CA VAL A 105 7.14 -7.11 -4.80
C VAL A 105 8.54 -6.77 -5.29
N PRO A 106 8.86 -6.79 -6.60
CA PRO A 106 10.17 -6.37 -7.09
C PRO A 106 10.51 -4.93 -6.69
N ALA A 107 9.57 -4.00 -6.87
CA ALA A 107 9.80 -2.60 -6.54
C ALA A 107 10.05 -2.39 -5.04
N MET A 108 9.25 -3.02 -4.16
CA MET A 108 9.45 -2.92 -2.71
C MET A 108 10.77 -3.57 -2.25
N SER A 109 11.20 -4.65 -2.91
CA SER A 109 12.43 -5.36 -2.58
C SER A 109 13.67 -4.49 -2.77
N GLU A 110 13.66 -3.57 -3.75
CA GLU A 110 14.75 -2.62 -3.97
C GLU A 110 14.96 -1.69 -2.75
N PHE A 111 13.91 -1.43 -1.98
CA PHE A 111 13.94 -0.61 -0.77
C PHE A 111 14.02 -1.44 0.51
N GLY A 112 13.88 -2.76 0.44
CA GLY A 112 13.81 -3.65 1.59
C GLY A 112 12.52 -3.45 2.42
N PHE A 113 11.42 -3.03 1.79
CA PHE A 113 10.17 -2.73 2.48
C PHE A 113 9.29 -3.97 2.63
N PRO A 114 8.86 -4.29 3.87
CA PRO A 114 7.86 -5.32 4.11
C PRO A 114 6.45 -4.83 3.78
N ALA A 115 5.57 -5.78 3.44
CA ALA A 115 4.15 -5.52 3.25
C ALA A 115 3.32 -6.73 3.68
N SER A 116 2.01 -6.52 3.88
CA SER A 116 1.03 -7.57 4.03
C SER A 116 0.14 -7.64 2.79
N VAL A 117 -0.19 -8.84 2.35
CA VAL A 117 -1.16 -9.05 1.28
C VAL A 117 -2.36 -9.82 1.84
N TYR A 118 -3.56 -9.33 1.54
CA TYR A 118 -4.82 -9.97 1.89
C TYR A 118 -5.42 -10.58 0.63
N VAL A 119 -5.54 -11.90 0.62
CA VAL A 119 -6.00 -12.64 -0.55
C VAL A 119 -7.45 -13.09 -0.39
N VAL A 120 -8.18 -13.14 -1.49
CA VAL A 120 -9.53 -13.69 -1.53
C VAL A 120 -9.43 -15.21 -1.39
N SER A 121 -9.95 -15.76 -0.29
CA SER A 121 -9.82 -17.20 0.03
C SER A 121 -10.41 -18.11 -1.05
N GLU A 122 -11.47 -17.68 -1.73
CA GLU A 122 -12.09 -18.43 -2.82
C GLU A 122 -11.16 -18.55 -4.05
N ALA A 123 -10.32 -17.55 -4.31
CA ALA A 123 -9.33 -17.59 -5.38
C ALA A 123 -8.23 -18.63 -5.12
N LEU A 124 -7.91 -18.92 -3.85
CA LEU A 124 -6.94 -19.96 -3.48
C LEU A 124 -7.49 -21.37 -3.69
N SER A 125 -8.81 -21.56 -3.57
CA SER A 125 -9.45 -22.87 -3.69
C SER A 125 -9.87 -23.18 -5.12
N ASN A 126 -10.03 -22.19 -5.99
CA ASN A 126 -10.54 -22.36 -7.36
C ASN A 126 -9.91 -21.34 -8.30
N GLN A 127 -8.86 -21.75 -9.01
CA GLN A 127 -8.10 -20.89 -9.94
C GLN A 127 -8.95 -20.27 -11.08
N SER A 128 -10.15 -20.82 -11.35
CA SER A 128 -11.05 -20.28 -12.38
C SER A 128 -11.85 -19.06 -11.91
N LYS A 129 -11.74 -18.69 -10.65
CA LYS A 129 -12.44 -17.54 -10.05
C LYS A 129 -11.49 -16.42 -9.60
N LEU A 130 -10.36 -16.27 -10.28
CA LEU A 130 -9.50 -15.12 -10.07
C LEU A 130 -10.28 -13.82 -10.36
N PRO A 131 -10.00 -12.74 -9.64
CA PRO A 131 -10.59 -11.44 -9.94
C PRO A 131 -10.41 -11.11 -11.44
N PRO A 132 -11.40 -10.47 -12.09
CA PRO A 132 -11.43 -10.29 -13.54
C PRO A 132 -10.32 -9.38 -14.12
N PHE A 133 -9.37 -8.97 -13.32
CA PHE A 133 -8.28 -8.07 -13.68
C PHE A 133 -6.91 -8.72 -13.49
N THR A 134 -6.69 -9.82 -14.19
CA THR A 134 -5.36 -10.42 -14.35
C THR A 134 -4.70 -9.87 -15.58
#